data_42faf67543ee9a63f6364c9f995bea24
#
_entry.id   42faf67543ee9a63f6364c9f995bea24
#
_cell.length_a   1.000
_cell.length_b   1.000
_cell.length_c   1.000
_cell.angle_alpha   90.00
_cell.angle_beta   90.00
_cell.angle_gamma   90.00
#
_symmetry.space_group_name_H-M   'P 1'
#
loop_
_entity.id
_entity.type
_entity.pdbx_description
1 polymer ?
#
loop_
_entity_poly.entity_id
_entity_poly.type
_entity_poly.pdbx_seq_one_letter_code
_entity_poly.pdbx_strand_id
1 'polypeptide(L)'
;ISACLVGSEMCIRDRLWSIAGMLGSFYKGLFGIRLQPDSMEFRPCVPESFEGVHELAGLEYRGMTVDVRLRGHGRRIARCLVNGQEAPPVLSPGMKGRVFVELELVAAEEGAGQVNLAHMGGSLEAPEWKAARHGIAWEAVAGADYYRVYRNGIPVSQTEYCHYMPAPSRGDVSFQVMAVALDGRESYLNEPNDYPSADARMETRPCGLSGDEVWFSRVTESPDALCYNVNIDKPGVYRVDAFFANGTFDVSDGNTCALRSLYLDGRRAGTLAFPHTSRSGNWEHFIYSTAVEVVMTPGPCRVEVVYDSFSENMNRLVNDMVIKHLRFTRIS
;
A
#
# COMPACT_ATOMS: atom_id res chain seq x y z
N ILE A 1 -29.01 19.30 -11.28
CA ILE A 1 -27.94 18.25 -11.27
C ILE A 1 -28.41 17.01 -12.02
N SER A 2 -29.68 16.59 -11.85
CA SER A 2 -30.21 15.40 -12.54
C SER A 2 -30.35 15.54 -14.06
N ALA A 3 -30.48 16.73 -14.59
CA ALA A 3 -30.60 16.97 -16.03
C ALA A 3 -29.29 16.74 -16.81
N CYS A 4 -28.14 16.80 -16.14
CA CYS A 4 -26.82 16.50 -16.73
C CYS A 4 -26.50 15.01 -16.82
N LEU A 5 -27.32 14.14 -16.24
CA LEU A 5 -27.10 12.69 -16.19
C LEU A 5 -27.99 11.91 -17.17
N VAL A 6 -28.94 12.57 -17.82
CA VAL A 6 -29.92 11.95 -18.73
C VAL A 6 -29.79 12.59 -20.11
N GLY A 7 -29.09 11.94 -21.03
CA GLY A 7 -28.99 12.37 -22.41
C GLY A 7 -27.61 12.07 -23.02
N SER A 8 -27.54 12.05 -24.35
CA SER A 8 -26.32 11.83 -25.13
C SER A 8 -25.28 12.95 -25.01
N GLU A 9 -25.66 14.11 -24.46
CA GLU A 9 -24.76 15.21 -24.12
C GLU A 9 -24.59 15.34 -22.63
N MET A 10 -23.85 14.41 -22.05
CA MET A 10 -23.29 14.65 -20.71
C MET A 10 -22.38 15.86 -20.82
N CYS A 11 -22.68 16.90 -20.03
CA CYS A 11 -21.86 18.10 -19.95
C CYS A 11 -20.41 17.74 -19.64
N ILE A 12 -19.56 17.75 -20.66
CA ILE A 12 -18.13 17.50 -20.56
C ILE A 12 -17.47 18.45 -19.54
N ARG A 13 -18.08 19.63 -19.36
CA ARG A 13 -17.62 20.66 -18.40
C ARG A 13 -17.71 20.24 -16.93
N ASP A 14 -18.61 19.31 -16.57
CA ASP A 14 -18.87 18.92 -15.18
C ASP A 14 -18.25 17.57 -14.82
N ARG A 15 -17.40 17.01 -15.70
CA ARG A 15 -16.70 15.75 -15.48
C ARG A 15 -15.42 15.95 -14.67
N LEU A 16 -15.54 16.32 -13.41
CA LEU A 16 -14.39 16.49 -12.51
C LEU A 16 -13.52 15.23 -12.43
N TRP A 17 -14.12 14.04 -12.46
CA TRP A 17 -13.38 12.77 -12.49
C TRP A 17 -12.52 12.61 -13.76
N SER A 18 -12.95 13.11 -14.92
CA SER A 18 -12.15 13.06 -16.14
C SER A 18 -10.91 13.95 -16.03
N ILE A 19 -11.06 15.14 -15.43
CA ILE A 19 -9.94 16.04 -15.15
C ILE A 19 -9.01 15.42 -14.12
N ALA A 20 -9.57 14.85 -13.04
CA ALA A 20 -8.78 14.15 -12.04
C ALA A 20 -8.02 12.94 -12.62
N GLY A 21 -8.67 12.18 -13.52
CA GLY A 21 -8.04 11.08 -14.24
C GLY A 21 -6.91 11.56 -15.16
N MET A 22 -7.11 12.65 -15.88
CA MET A 22 -6.07 13.25 -16.73
C MET A 22 -4.88 13.75 -15.90
N LEU A 23 -5.13 14.52 -14.84
CA LEU A 23 -4.08 14.96 -13.94
C LEU A 23 -3.36 13.77 -13.28
N GLY A 24 -4.12 12.73 -12.88
CA GLY A 24 -3.57 11.49 -12.36
C GLY A 24 -2.64 10.81 -13.35
N SER A 25 -2.94 10.83 -14.66
CA SER A 25 -2.08 10.28 -15.70
C SER A 25 -0.75 11.03 -15.82
N PHE A 26 -0.74 12.35 -15.64
CA PHE A 26 0.50 13.11 -15.60
C PHE A 26 1.29 12.86 -14.31
N TYR A 27 0.67 13.07 -13.15
CA TYR A 27 1.39 12.94 -11.88
C TYR A 27 1.85 11.50 -11.60
N LYS A 28 0.94 10.54 -11.68
CA LYS A 28 1.21 9.14 -11.31
C LYS A 28 1.78 8.31 -12.47
N GLY A 29 1.45 8.68 -13.71
CA GLY A 29 1.94 8.01 -14.91
C GLY A 29 3.24 8.62 -15.39
N LEU A 30 3.17 9.79 -16.04
CA LEU A 30 4.32 10.41 -16.71
C LEU A 30 5.48 10.68 -15.73
N PHE A 31 5.21 11.46 -14.65
CA PHE A 31 6.21 11.76 -13.62
C PHE A 31 6.41 10.61 -12.62
N GLY A 32 5.48 9.66 -12.56
CA GLY A 32 5.57 8.48 -11.72
C GLY A 32 5.58 8.76 -10.22
N ILE A 33 4.95 9.85 -9.79
CA ILE A 33 4.93 10.26 -8.38
C ILE A 33 4.15 9.24 -7.57
N ARG A 34 4.80 8.66 -6.55
CA ARG A 34 4.26 7.73 -5.58
C ARG A 34 4.43 8.31 -4.19
N LEU A 35 3.30 8.64 -3.55
CA LEU A 35 3.30 9.09 -2.17
C LEU A 35 3.27 7.88 -1.24
N GLN A 36 4.33 7.74 -0.47
CA GLN A 36 4.46 6.74 0.58
C GLN A 36 4.19 7.40 1.95
N PRO A 37 3.92 6.65 3.01
CA PRO A 37 3.72 7.22 4.34
C PRO A 37 4.90 8.09 4.83
N ASP A 38 6.11 7.81 4.38
CA ASP A 38 7.35 8.44 4.82
C ASP A 38 8.25 8.96 3.70
N SER A 39 7.77 8.99 2.44
CA SER A 39 8.58 9.44 1.31
C SER A 39 7.73 9.81 0.10
N MET A 40 8.34 10.49 -0.86
CA MET A 40 7.84 10.62 -2.23
C MET A 40 8.82 9.92 -3.14
N GLU A 41 8.36 8.91 -3.88
CA GLU A 41 9.16 8.15 -4.84
C GLU A 41 8.81 8.58 -6.27
N PHE A 42 9.78 8.44 -7.18
CA PHE A 42 9.58 8.67 -8.61
C PHE A 42 9.76 7.36 -9.39
N ARG A 43 8.71 6.95 -10.10
CA ARG A 43 8.69 5.79 -11.02
C ARG A 43 8.05 6.21 -12.34
N PRO A 44 8.70 7.08 -13.11
CA PRO A 44 8.18 7.65 -14.35
C PRO A 44 7.96 6.58 -15.42
N CYS A 45 7.00 6.89 -16.32
CA CYS A 45 6.77 6.12 -17.53
C CYS A 45 6.45 7.08 -18.66
N VAL A 46 7.42 7.33 -19.53
CA VAL A 46 7.29 8.21 -20.68
C VAL A 46 7.25 7.35 -21.94
N PRO A 47 6.12 7.28 -22.66
CA PRO A 47 6.07 6.63 -23.96
C PRO A 47 7.03 7.29 -24.95
N GLU A 48 7.55 6.53 -25.92
CA GLU A 48 8.46 7.04 -26.96
C GLU A 48 7.82 8.21 -27.74
N SER A 49 6.52 8.14 -28.01
CA SER A 49 5.76 9.21 -28.65
C SER A 49 5.72 10.53 -27.87
N PHE A 50 6.11 10.51 -26.59
CA PHE A 50 6.23 11.66 -25.69
C PHE A 50 7.68 11.95 -25.33
N GLU A 51 8.64 11.42 -26.07
CA GLU A 51 10.06 11.70 -25.83
C GLU A 51 10.32 13.21 -25.80
N GLY A 52 11.07 13.68 -24.81
CA GLY A 52 11.39 15.09 -24.68
C GLY A 52 11.76 15.51 -23.27
N VAL A 53 11.54 16.78 -23.02
CA VAL A 53 11.71 17.38 -21.69
C VAL A 53 10.35 17.73 -21.13
N HIS A 54 10.05 17.19 -19.97
CA HIS A 54 8.81 17.47 -19.23
C HIS A 54 9.15 18.13 -17.90
N GLU A 55 8.41 19.15 -17.54
CA GLU A 55 8.65 19.91 -16.32
C GLU A 55 7.36 19.95 -15.48
N LEU A 56 7.49 19.71 -14.19
CA LEU A 56 6.48 19.91 -13.18
C LEU A 56 7.05 20.89 -12.16
N ALA A 57 6.40 22.01 -11.96
CA ALA A 57 6.88 23.04 -11.07
C ALA A 57 5.89 23.31 -9.93
N GLY A 58 6.44 23.60 -8.75
CA GLY A 58 5.65 24.08 -7.62
C GLY A 58 4.77 23.02 -6.94
N LEU A 59 5.14 21.74 -7.00
CA LEU A 59 4.42 20.70 -6.27
C LEU A 59 4.68 20.82 -4.78
N GLU A 60 3.64 21.17 -4.03
CA GLU A 60 3.72 21.26 -2.58
C GLU A 60 3.64 19.88 -1.92
N TYR A 61 4.65 19.53 -1.13
CA TYR A 61 4.69 18.27 -0.38
C TYR A 61 5.42 18.44 0.96
N ARG A 62 4.69 18.28 2.09
CA ARG A 62 5.26 18.21 3.47
C ARG A 62 6.26 19.35 3.80
N GLY A 63 5.98 20.57 3.34
CA GLY A 63 6.87 21.74 3.55
C GLY A 63 8.02 21.84 2.56
N MET A 64 8.01 21.01 1.51
CA MET A 64 8.81 21.18 0.31
C MET A 64 7.98 21.78 -0.81
N THR A 65 8.62 22.58 -1.66
CA THR A 65 8.12 22.93 -3.00
C THR A 65 9.00 22.20 -4.01
N VAL A 66 8.45 21.18 -4.65
CA VAL A 66 9.21 20.26 -5.52
C VAL A 66 9.05 20.69 -6.98
N ASP A 67 10.17 20.89 -7.66
CA ASP A 67 10.24 21.04 -9.10
C ASP A 67 10.90 19.81 -9.71
N VAL A 68 10.25 19.21 -10.71
CA VAL A 68 10.75 17.99 -11.36
C VAL A 68 11.01 18.26 -12.83
N ARG A 69 12.19 17.91 -13.30
CA ARG A 69 12.57 17.90 -14.71
C ARG A 69 12.87 16.47 -15.16
N LEU A 70 12.12 16.01 -16.15
CA LEU A 70 12.19 14.65 -16.68
C LEU A 70 12.63 14.71 -18.14
N ARG A 71 13.64 13.92 -18.52
CA ARG A 71 14.18 13.86 -19.88
C ARG A 71 14.23 12.43 -20.39
N GLY A 72 14.01 12.25 -21.70
CA GLY A 72 14.06 10.97 -22.39
C GLY A 72 12.73 10.24 -22.36
N HIS A 73 12.77 8.93 -22.65
CA HIS A 73 11.60 8.06 -22.66
C HIS A 73 11.88 6.72 -21.99
N GLY A 74 10.84 5.93 -21.72
CA GLY A 74 10.93 4.63 -21.07
C GLY A 74 10.55 4.69 -19.59
N ARG A 75 10.95 3.67 -18.86
CA ARG A 75 10.62 3.49 -17.41
C ARG A 75 11.85 3.36 -16.54
N ARG A 76 13.04 3.21 -17.13
CA ARG A 76 14.28 3.05 -16.38
C ARG A 76 14.94 4.40 -16.18
N ILE A 77 15.12 4.79 -14.93
CA ILE A 77 15.87 5.97 -14.55
C ILE A 77 17.36 5.62 -14.68
N ALA A 78 18.05 6.27 -15.60
CA ALA A 78 19.50 6.13 -15.79
C ALA A 78 20.25 7.00 -14.79
N ARG A 79 19.70 8.19 -14.49
CA ARG A 79 20.29 9.15 -13.56
C ARG A 79 19.21 9.92 -12.81
N CYS A 80 19.43 10.15 -11.54
CA CYS A 80 18.61 11.02 -10.72
C CYS A 80 19.50 12.01 -9.97
N LEU A 81 19.15 13.30 -10.07
CA LEU A 81 19.78 14.35 -9.29
C LEU A 81 18.73 15.00 -8.39
N VAL A 82 19.07 15.19 -7.12
CA VAL A 82 18.29 15.98 -6.17
C VAL A 82 19.15 17.16 -5.74
N ASN A 83 18.69 18.37 -6.04
CA ASN A 83 19.46 19.62 -5.82
C ASN A 83 20.86 19.57 -6.44
N GLY A 84 20.97 18.97 -7.64
CA GLY A 84 22.24 18.86 -8.39
C GLY A 84 23.18 17.75 -7.91
N GLN A 85 22.81 16.96 -6.91
CA GLN A 85 23.61 15.82 -6.41
C GLN A 85 22.95 14.50 -6.80
N GLU A 86 23.75 13.51 -7.17
CA GLU A 86 23.24 12.16 -7.42
C GLU A 86 22.61 11.56 -6.17
N ALA A 87 21.38 11.09 -6.32
CA ALA A 87 20.60 10.51 -5.23
C ALA A 87 19.61 9.46 -5.76
N PRO A 88 19.11 8.56 -4.92
CA PRO A 88 17.98 7.72 -5.26
C PRO A 88 16.75 8.58 -5.63
N PRO A 89 15.84 8.10 -6.49
CA PRO A 89 14.63 8.83 -6.89
C PRO A 89 13.56 8.83 -5.78
N VAL A 90 13.97 9.25 -4.59
CA VAL A 90 13.16 9.26 -3.37
C VAL A 90 13.45 10.52 -2.57
N LEU A 91 12.41 11.26 -2.21
CA LEU A 91 12.50 12.42 -1.32
C LEU A 91 12.06 12.04 0.08
N SER A 92 12.93 12.30 1.05
CA SER A 92 12.65 12.10 2.47
C SER A 92 11.71 13.21 3.02
N PRO A 93 10.82 12.91 3.95
CA PRO A 93 9.92 13.90 4.57
C PRO A 93 10.66 14.93 5.43
N GLY A 94 11.89 14.66 5.81
CA GLY A 94 12.74 15.61 6.56
C GLY A 94 13.28 16.78 5.73
N MET A 95 13.21 16.69 4.40
CA MET A 95 13.60 17.79 3.51
C MET A 95 12.59 18.93 3.59
N LYS A 96 13.09 20.17 3.47
CA LYS A 96 12.27 21.38 3.53
C LYS A 96 12.71 22.39 2.47
N GLY A 97 11.82 23.33 2.14
CA GLY A 97 12.08 24.39 1.15
C GLY A 97 11.98 23.90 -0.29
N ARG A 98 12.65 24.59 -1.20
CA ARG A 98 12.59 24.25 -2.63
C ARG A 98 13.54 23.11 -2.98
N VAL A 99 13.02 22.08 -3.64
CA VAL A 99 13.76 20.87 -4.03
C VAL A 99 13.65 20.68 -5.52
N PHE A 100 14.78 20.56 -6.20
CA PHE A 100 14.88 20.31 -7.63
C PHE A 100 15.23 18.84 -7.87
N VAL A 101 14.42 18.16 -8.67
CA VAL A 101 14.62 16.76 -9.06
C VAL A 101 14.82 16.69 -10.56
N GLU A 102 15.93 16.14 -11.01
CA GLU A 102 16.20 15.89 -12.42
C GLU A 102 16.28 14.38 -12.65
N LEU A 103 15.48 13.87 -13.59
CA LEU A 103 15.41 12.46 -13.95
C LEU A 103 15.75 12.28 -15.42
N GLU A 104 16.73 11.45 -15.71
CA GLU A 104 17.09 11.03 -17.07
C GLU A 104 16.62 9.60 -17.29
N LEU A 105 15.76 9.40 -18.29
CA LEU A 105 15.21 8.12 -18.64
C LEU A 105 15.91 7.51 -19.84
N VAL A 106 15.93 6.18 -19.85
CA VAL A 106 16.34 5.38 -20.99
C VAL A 106 15.28 4.31 -21.25
N ALA A 107 15.18 3.90 -22.50
CA ALA A 107 14.33 2.78 -22.87
C ALA A 107 14.66 1.56 -21.99
N ALA A 108 13.64 0.86 -21.53
CA ALA A 108 13.83 -0.44 -20.90
C ALA A 108 14.28 -1.44 -21.97
N GLU A 109 15.14 -2.39 -21.59
CA GLU A 109 15.47 -3.51 -22.47
C GLU A 109 14.20 -4.26 -22.85
N GLU A 110 14.12 -4.72 -24.09
CA GLU A 110 12.99 -5.51 -24.57
C GLU A 110 12.79 -6.74 -23.66
N GLY A 111 11.56 -6.92 -23.15
CA GLY A 111 11.21 -8.04 -22.28
C GLY A 111 10.64 -7.62 -20.92
N ALA A 112 10.65 -6.35 -20.57
CA ALA A 112 10.07 -5.87 -19.31
C ALA A 112 8.53 -5.76 -19.40
N GLY A 113 7.88 -6.88 -19.19
CA GLY A 113 6.43 -6.99 -18.98
C GLY A 113 5.63 -7.18 -20.28
N GLN A 114 5.21 -8.40 -20.54
CA GLN A 114 4.13 -8.64 -21.48
C GLN A 114 2.86 -7.95 -20.94
N VAL A 115 2.24 -7.12 -21.78
CA VAL A 115 0.89 -6.63 -21.52
C VAL A 115 -0.04 -7.84 -21.63
N ASN A 116 -0.74 -8.15 -20.56
CA ASN A 116 -1.77 -9.17 -20.59
C ASN A 116 -2.97 -8.61 -21.35
N LEU A 117 -3.19 -9.10 -22.57
CA LEU A 117 -4.34 -8.74 -23.37
C LEU A 117 -5.48 -9.70 -23.00
N ALA A 118 -6.38 -9.25 -22.13
CA ALA A 118 -7.59 -9.99 -21.81
C ALA A 118 -8.66 -9.79 -22.90
N HIS A 119 -9.38 -10.84 -23.22
CA HIS A 119 -10.48 -10.78 -24.18
C HIS A 119 -11.70 -10.11 -23.55
N MET A 120 -12.15 -8.98 -24.11
CA MET A 120 -13.26 -8.17 -23.58
C MET A 120 -14.66 -8.72 -23.91
N GLY A 121 -14.78 -9.94 -24.39
CA GLY A 121 -16.04 -10.57 -24.83
C GLY A 121 -16.99 -11.06 -23.72
N GLY A 122 -16.88 -10.52 -22.53
CA GLY A 122 -17.60 -10.96 -21.32
C GLY A 122 -16.67 -11.72 -20.37
N SER A 123 -16.76 -11.44 -19.08
CA SER A 123 -16.01 -12.15 -18.04
C SER A 123 -16.78 -13.38 -17.55
N LEU A 124 -16.07 -14.38 -17.06
CA LEU A 124 -16.66 -15.43 -16.23
C LEU A 124 -16.98 -14.86 -14.84
N GLU A 125 -17.87 -15.54 -14.10
CA GLU A 125 -18.07 -15.25 -12.69
C GLU A 125 -16.79 -15.54 -11.91
N ALA A 126 -16.51 -14.70 -10.88
CA ALA A 126 -15.39 -14.95 -9.99
C ALA A 126 -15.66 -16.20 -9.13
N PRO A 127 -14.66 -17.09 -8.93
CA PRO A 127 -14.85 -18.27 -8.08
C PRO A 127 -15.24 -17.87 -6.64
N GLU A 128 -16.23 -18.54 -6.06
CA GLU A 128 -16.59 -18.37 -4.65
C GLU A 128 -15.88 -19.40 -3.77
N TRP A 129 -15.40 -18.98 -2.59
CA TRP A 129 -14.75 -19.90 -1.68
C TRP A 129 -15.70 -20.93 -1.10
N LYS A 130 -15.23 -22.16 -1.01
CA LYS A 130 -15.92 -23.28 -0.39
C LYS A 130 -15.16 -23.78 0.83
N ALA A 131 -15.87 -24.21 1.87
CA ALA A 131 -15.26 -24.82 3.02
C ALA A 131 -14.50 -26.10 2.61
N ALA A 132 -13.22 -26.20 2.95
CA ALA A 132 -12.37 -27.36 2.70
C ALA A 132 -11.79 -27.90 4.02
N ARG A 133 -11.68 -29.24 4.14
CA ARG A 133 -11.01 -29.84 5.30
C ARG A 133 -9.49 -29.64 5.24
N HIS A 134 -8.94 -29.60 4.05
CA HIS A 134 -7.52 -29.43 3.80
C HIS A 134 -7.34 -28.58 2.54
N GLY A 135 -6.36 -27.67 2.55
CA GLY A 135 -6.08 -26.78 1.45
C GLY A 135 -7.16 -25.71 1.25
N ILE A 136 -7.32 -25.27 0.02
CA ILE A 136 -8.32 -24.29 -0.40
C ILE A 136 -9.21 -24.89 -1.48
N ALA A 137 -10.50 -24.55 -1.46
CA ALA A 137 -11.46 -25.00 -2.46
C ALA A 137 -12.45 -23.88 -2.82
N TRP A 138 -13.03 -23.98 -3.99
CA TRP A 138 -14.00 -23.02 -4.52
C TRP A 138 -15.12 -23.73 -5.26
N GLU A 139 -16.21 -23.01 -5.53
CA GLU A 139 -17.31 -23.51 -6.34
C GLU A 139 -16.95 -23.49 -7.83
N ALA A 140 -17.47 -24.47 -8.57
CA ALA A 140 -17.24 -24.54 -10.00
C ALA A 140 -17.91 -23.37 -10.73
N VAL A 141 -17.17 -22.73 -11.62
CA VAL A 141 -17.64 -21.61 -12.43
C VAL A 141 -18.12 -22.12 -13.79
N ALA A 142 -19.33 -21.77 -14.17
CA ALA A 142 -19.89 -22.17 -15.47
C ALA A 142 -19.04 -21.60 -16.63
N GLY A 143 -18.63 -22.45 -17.55
CA GLY A 143 -17.80 -22.07 -18.69
C GLY A 143 -16.31 -21.97 -18.41
N ALA A 144 -15.86 -22.29 -17.20
CA ALA A 144 -14.44 -22.41 -16.89
C ALA A 144 -13.88 -23.75 -17.36
N ASP A 145 -12.75 -23.72 -18.04
CA ASP A 145 -11.98 -24.93 -18.41
C ASP A 145 -10.93 -25.23 -17.34
N TYR A 146 -10.35 -24.19 -16.77
CA TYR A 146 -9.37 -24.33 -15.70
C TYR A 146 -9.37 -23.11 -14.79
N TYR A 147 -8.64 -23.23 -13.68
CA TYR A 147 -8.45 -22.18 -12.69
C TYR A 147 -6.97 -21.86 -12.53
N ARG A 148 -6.65 -20.59 -12.41
CA ARG A 148 -5.32 -20.11 -12.07
C ARG A 148 -5.29 -19.69 -10.61
N VAL A 149 -4.40 -20.31 -9.83
CA VAL A 149 -4.26 -20.04 -8.39
C VAL A 149 -3.12 -19.05 -8.18
N TYR A 150 -3.39 -18.03 -7.41
CA TYR A 150 -2.43 -16.98 -7.03
C TYR A 150 -2.11 -17.09 -5.56
N ARG A 151 -0.84 -16.91 -5.23
CA ARG A 151 -0.33 -16.79 -3.86
C ARG A 151 0.33 -15.43 -3.72
N ASN A 152 -0.18 -14.58 -2.79
CA ASN A 152 0.29 -13.22 -2.61
C ASN A 152 0.36 -12.42 -3.93
N GLY A 153 -0.64 -12.57 -4.79
CA GLY A 153 -0.73 -11.91 -6.10
C GLY A 153 0.11 -12.52 -7.21
N ILE A 154 0.89 -13.58 -6.94
CA ILE A 154 1.75 -14.26 -7.93
C ILE A 154 1.08 -15.59 -8.34
N PRO A 155 0.92 -15.89 -9.64
CA PRO A 155 0.38 -17.16 -10.08
C PRO A 155 1.33 -18.31 -9.70
N VAL A 156 0.78 -19.34 -9.02
CA VAL A 156 1.57 -20.48 -8.51
C VAL A 156 1.11 -21.81 -9.06
N SER A 157 -0.12 -21.91 -9.57
CA SER A 157 -0.65 -23.15 -10.12
C SER A 157 -1.74 -22.88 -11.14
N GLN A 158 -1.93 -23.86 -12.03
CA GLN A 158 -3.07 -23.99 -12.91
C GLN A 158 -3.70 -25.37 -12.69
N THR A 159 -5.03 -25.45 -12.56
CA THR A 159 -5.74 -26.70 -12.26
C THR A 159 -7.13 -26.71 -12.89
N GLU A 160 -7.58 -27.85 -13.34
CA GLU A 160 -8.96 -28.09 -13.79
C GLU A 160 -9.90 -28.42 -12.60
N TYR A 161 -9.34 -28.70 -11.44
CA TYR A 161 -10.08 -29.05 -10.24
C TYR A 161 -10.42 -27.80 -9.42
N CYS A 162 -11.55 -27.82 -8.73
CA CYS A 162 -11.99 -26.73 -7.84
C CYS A 162 -11.35 -26.79 -6.44
N HIS A 163 -10.12 -27.26 -6.35
CA HIS A 163 -9.35 -27.28 -5.11
C HIS A 163 -7.85 -27.18 -5.40
N TYR A 164 -7.12 -26.71 -4.40
CA TYR A 164 -5.66 -26.63 -4.44
C TYR A 164 -5.08 -26.95 -3.06
N MET A 165 -4.02 -27.75 -3.03
CA MET A 165 -3.30 -28.09 -1.80
C MET A 165 -2.02 -27.23 -1.73
N PRO A 166 -2.02 -26.18 -0.91
CA PRO A 166 -0.83 -25.37 -0.74
C PRO A 166 0.31 -26.15 -0.12
N ALA A 167 1.53 -25.92 -0.61
CA ALA A 167 2.72 -26.36 0.11
C ALA A 167 2.79 -25.64 1.47
N PRO A 168 3.32 -26.32 2.52
CA PRO A 168 3.49 -25.70 3.83
C PRO A 168 4.22 -24.36 3.71
N SER A 169 3.66 -23.34 4.34
CA SER A 169 4.25 -22.00 4.36
C SER A 169 4.87 -21.71 5.71
N ARG A 170 5.99 -20.98 5.69
CA ARG A 170 6.64 -20.51 6.93
C ARG A 170 6.00 -19.22 7.47
N GLY A 171 5.07 -18.63 6.72
CA GLY A 171 4.38 -17.41 7.09
C GLY A 171 2.94 -17.40 6.57
N ASP A 172 2.19 -16.37 6.91
CA ASP A 172 0.86 -16.14 6.38
C ASP A 172 0.91 -15.91 4.88
N VAL A 173 0.00 -16.53 4.17
CA VAL A 173 -0.15 -16.36 2.72
C VAL A 173 -1.60 -16.09 2.39
N SER A 174 -1.81 -15.26 1.38
CA SER A 174 -3.12 -15.01 0.81
C SER A 174 -3.25 -15.72 -0.53
N PHE A 175 -4.35 -16.41 -0.72
CA PHE A 175 -4.67 -17.06 -1.98
C PHE A 175 -5.84 -16.38 -2.65
N GLN A 176 -5.77 -16.31 -3.96
CA GLN A 176 -6.87 -15.90 -4.85
C GLN A 176 -6.93 -16.85 -6.03
N VAL A 177 -8.09 -16.96 -6.64
CA VAL A 177 -8.34 -17.84 -7.78
C VAL A 177 -9.04 -17.08 -8.87
N MET A 178 -8.68 -17.38 -10.11
CA MET A 178 -9.29 -16.88 -11.33
C MET A 178 -9.78 -18.06 -12.17
N ALA A 179 -10.99 -17.98 -12.69
CA ALA A 179 -11.53 -18.93 -13.66
C ALA A 179 -11.13 -18.50 -15.08
N VAL A 180 -10.78 -19.45 -15.93
CA VAL A 180 -10.36 -19.22 -17.32
C VAL A 180 -11.10 -20.18 -18.24
N ALA A 181 -11.73 -19.65 -19.30
CA ALA A 181 -12.39 -20.41 -20.34
C ALA A 181 -11.43 -20.81 -21.45
N LEU A 182 -11.80 -21.81 -22.26
CA LEU A 182 -11.00 -22.29 -23.40
C LEU A 182 -10.71 -21.19 -24.43
N ASP A 183 -11.64 -20.26 -24.63
CA ASP A 183 -11.49 -19.11 -25.53
C ASP A 183 -10.65 -17.96 -24.96
N GLY A 184 -10.07 -18.13 -23.75
CA GLY A 184 -9.21 -17.17 -23.09
C GLY A 184 -9.95 -16.10 -22.30
N ARG A 185 -11.28 -16.16 -22.16
CA ARG A 185 -11.99 -15.27 -21.24
C ARG A 185 -11.63 -15.60 -19.80
N GLU A 186 -11.41 -14.59 -19.01
CA GLU A 186 -11.02 -14.70 -17.61
C GLU A 186 -12.09 -14.09 -16.69
N SER A 187 -12.22 -14.62 -15.48
CA SER A 187 -12.95 -13.97 -14.41
C SER A 187 -12.08 -12.89 -13.74
N TYR A 188 -12.68 -12.07 -12.88
CA TYR A 188 -11.90 -11.37 -11.87
C TYR A 188 -11.32 -12.37 -10.87
N LEU A 189 -10.25 -11.97 -10.18
CA LEU A 189 -9.79 -12.67 -8.98
C LEU A 189 -10.89 -12.62 -7.93
N ASN A 190 -11.10 -13.71 -7.21
CA ASN A 190 -12.00 -13.72 -6.07
C ASN A 190 -11.41 -12.97 -4.87
N GLU A 191 -12.22 -12.80 -3.81
CA GLU A 191 -11.77 -12.20 -2.56
C GLU A 191 -10.56 -12.98 -1.99
N PRO A 192 -9.56 -12.26 -1.45
CA PRO A 192 -8.41 -12.92 -0.85
C PRO A 192 -8.82 -13.86 0.29
N ASN A 193 -8.26 -15.07 0.29
CA ASN A 193 -8.40 -16.02 1.39
C ASN A 193 -7.06 -16.14 2.11
N ASP A 194 -7.00 -15.63 3.32
CA ASP A 194 -5.81 -15.70 4.16
C ASP A 194 -5.67 -17.11 4.74
N TYR A 195 -4.54 -17.73 4.46
CA TYR A 195 -4.16 -19.03 4.98
C TYR A 195 -3.08 -18.84 6.05
N PRO A 196 -3.49 -18.65 7.32
CA PRO A 196 -2.57 -18.31 8.39
C PRO A 196 -1.66 -19.50 8.74
N SER A 197 -0.39 -19.19 8.96
CA SER A 197 0.51 -20.12 9.61
C SER A 197 0.39 -19.97 11.13
N ALA A 198 0.00 -21.02 11.82
CA ALA A 198 -0.19 -20.99 13.28
C ALA A 198 1.05 -20.54 14.07
N ASP A 199 2.25 -20.71 13.48
CA ASP A 199 3.53 -20.36 14.10
C ASP A 199 4.06 -18.97 13.73
N ALA A 200 3.32 -18.21 12.91
CA ALA A 200 3.85 -17.01 12.29
C ALA A 200 3.37 -15.71 12.92
N ARG A 201 2.31 -15.74 13.73
CA ARG A 201 1.71 -14.55 14.33
C ARG A 201 2.06 -14.41 15.79
N MET A 202 2.47 -13.21 16.14
CA MET A 202 2.68 -12.79 17.52
C MET A 202 2.04 -11.44 17.72
N GLU A 203 1.24 -11.31 18.78
CA GLU A 203 0.65 -10.05 19.20
C GLU A 203 1.28 -9.58 20.51
N THR A 204 1.57 -8.29 20.59
CA THR A 204 2.17 -7.71 21.81
C THR A 204 1.52 -6.39 22.15
N ARG A 205 1.39 -6.12 23.44
CA ARG A 205 0.83 -4.89 24.01
C ARG A 205 1.92 -3.96 24.51
N PRO A 206 1.66 -2.66 24.60
CA PRO A 206 2.61 -1.71 25.15
C PRO A 206 3.00 -2.05 26.59
N CYS A 207 4.27 -1.84 26.91
CA CYS A 207 4.80 -2.08 28.26
C CYS A 207 4.39 -0.98 29.23
N GLY A 208 4.09 -1.37 30.47
CA GLY A 208 3.89 -0.43 31.59
C GLY A 208 2.57 0.34 31.55
N LEU A 209 1.67 0.01 30.63
CA LEU A 209 0.35 0.64 30.54
C LEU A 209 -0.73 -0.31 30.99
N SER A 210 -1.66 0.17 31.82
CA SER A 210 -2.83 -0.56 32.26
C SER A 210 -4.01 -0.27 31.31
N GLY A 211 -4.65 -1.32 30.79
CA GLY A 211 -5.80 -1.22 29.89
C GLY A 211 -5.59 -1.91 28.55
N ASP A 212 -6.70 -2.12 27.86
CA ASP A 212 -6.69 -2.80 26.56
C ASP A 212 -6.46 -1.86 25.40
N GLU A 213 -6.52 -0.56 25.62
CA GLU A 213 -6.44 0.51 24.62
C GLU A 213 -5.52 1.62 25.08
N VAL A 214 -4.68 2.10 24.20
CA VAL A 214 -3.80 3.23 24.45
C VAL A 214 -4.07 4.33 23.44
N TRP A 215 -4.48 5.47 23.93
CA TRP A 215 -4.71 6.68 23.14
C TRP A 215 -3.38 7.39 22.80
N PHE A 216 -3.21 7.66 21.54
CA PHE A 216 -2.13 8.47 21.03
C PHE A 216 -2.74 9.75 20.45
N SER A 217 -2.95 10.73 21.33
CA SER A 217 -3.70 11.94 21.01
C SER A 217 -2.86 13.20 21.29
N ARG A 218 -3.11 14.23 20.52
CA ARG A 218 -2.53 15.57 20.77
C ARG A 218 -3.20 16.32 21.94
N VAL A 219 -4.39 15.88 22.35
CA VAL A 219 -5.22 16.59 23.35
C VAL A 219 -4.96 16.09 24.76
N THR A 220 -4.53 14.85 24.88
CA THR A 220 -4.16 14.25 26.18
C THR A 220 -2.65 14.16 26.28
N GLU A 221 -2.10 14.16 27.49
CA GLU A 221 -0.69 13.82 27.75
C GLU A 221 -0.44 12.36 27.36
N SER A 222 -0.39 12.12 26.05
CA SER A 222 -0.03 10.83 25.49
C SER A 222 1.48 10.65 25.60
N PRO A 223 1.95 9.43 25.83
CA PRO A 223 3.38 9.18 25.77
C PRO A 223 3.90 9.51 24.38
N ASP A 224 5.04 10.18 24.27
CA ASP A 224 5.71 10.46 22.99
C ASP A 224 6.08 9.17 22.24
N ALA A 225 6.16 8.07 22.98
CA ALA A 225 6.48 6.75 22.45
C ALA A 225 5.70 5.66 23.20
N LEU A 226 5.18 4.68 22.45
CA LEU A 226 4.71 3.41 22.98
C LEU A 226 5.82 2.38 22.84
N CYS A 227 6.25 1.81 23.95
CA CYS A 227 7.30 0.81 23.99
C CYS A 227 6.71 -0.61 24.11
N TYR A 228 7.32 -1.54 23.39
CA TYR A 228 6.97 -2.96 23.42
C TYR A 228 8.24 -3.79 23.57
N ASN A 229 8.19 -4.81 24.41
CA ASN A 229 9.25 -5.80 24.52
C ASN A 229 8.79 -7.09 23.83
N VAL A 230 9.51 -7.49 22.81
CA VAL A 230 9.17 -8.63 21.97
C VAL A 230 10.31 -9.62 22.02
N ASN A 231 10.02 -10.91 22.16
CA ASN A 231 11.00 -11.96 21.99
C ASN A 231 10.75 -12.67 20.67
N ILE A 232 11.73 -12.61 19.77
CA ILE A 232 11.66 -13.26 18.46
C ILE A 232 12.23 -14.65 18.56
N ASP A 233 11.41 -15.66 18.25
CA ASP A 233 11.83 -17.06 18.34
C ASP A 233 12.53 -17.55 17.08
N LYS A 234 12.13 -17.06 15.92
CA LYS A 234 12.62 -17.53 14.61
C LYS A 234 13.14 -16.34 13.78
N PRO A 235 14.30 -16.48 13.10
CA PRO A 235 14.77 -15.43 12.19
C PRO A 235 13.87 -15.36 10.95
N GLY A 236 13.82 -14.19 10.31
CA GLY A 236 13.09 -14.03 9.06
C GLY A 236 12.67 -12.61 8.80
N VAL A 237 11.89 -12.43 7.73
CA VAL A 237 11.20 -11.18 7.44
C VAL A 237 9.85 -11.19 8.14
N TYR A 238 9.60 -10.13 8.88
CA TYR A 238 8.34 -9.91 9.60
C TYR A 238 7.63 -8.70 9.04
N ARG A 239 6.32 -8.81 8.89
CA ARG A 239 5.42 -7.69 8.68
C ARG A 239 4.89 -7.25 10.02
N VAL A 240 5.13 -5.98 10.37
CA VAL A 240 4.69 -5.38 11.62
C VAL A 240 3.59 -4.39 11.34
N ASP A 241 2.42 -4.57 11.91
CA ASP A 241 1.27 -3.68 11.85
C ASP A 241 0.63 -3.52 13.24
N ALA A 242 -0.30 -2.58 13.35
CA ALA A 242 -0.96 -2.24 14.59
C ALA A 242 -2.48 -2.41 14.48
N PHE A 243 -3.12 -3.02 15.45
CA PHE A 243 -4.57 -3.06 15.57
C PHE A 243 -5.05 -1.77 16.24
N PHE A 244 -5.77 -0.94 15.50
CA PHE A 244 -6.05 0.44 15.86
C PHE A 244 -7.43 0.90 15.44
N ALA A 245 -7.89 1.99 16.04
CA ALA A 245 -9.03 2.78 15.56
C ALA A 245 -8.63 4.26 15.42
N ASN A 246 -9.18 4.90 14.40
CA ASN A 246 -9.13 6.35 14.19
C ASN A 246 -10.55 6.82 13.84
N GLY A 247 -11.26 7.27 14.85
CA GLY A 247 -12.64 7.76 14.76
C GLY A 247 -12.71 9.28 14.63
N THR A 248 -11.63 9.94 14.22
CA THR A 248 -11.61 11.41 14.05
C THR A 248 -12.75 11.84 13.15
N PHE A 249 -13.58 12.75 13.67
CA PHE A 249 -14.74 13.25 12.95
C PHE A 249 -14.30 14.08 11.73
N ASP A 250 -15.06 13.98 10.64
CA ASP A 250 -14.92 14.76 9.42
C ASP A 250 -13.83 14.29 8.45
N VAL A 251 -14.21 13.26 7.68
CA VAL A 251 -13.36 12.67 6.62
C VAL A 251 -13.09 13.64 5.47
N SER A 252 -13.93 14.67 5.32
CA SER A 252 -13.90 15.58 4.17
C SER A 252 -13.10 16.86 4.38
N ASP A 253 -12.87 17.27 5.62
CA ASP A 253 -12.32 18.60 5.92
C ASP A 253 -10.82 18.63 6.24
N GLY A 254 -10.13 17.49 6.18
CA GLY A 254 -8.71 17.45 6.46
C GLY A 254 -8.10 16.07 6.37
N ASN A 255 -6.80 16.02 6.29
CA ASN A 255 -6.06 14.77 6.33
C ASN A 255 -5.91 14.33 7.80
N THR A 256 -6.83 13.49 8.27
CA THR A 256 -6.85 12.99 9.65
C THR A 256 -6.11 11.66 9.83
N CYS A 257 -5.47 11.14 8.79
CA CYS A 257 -4.61 9.97 8.90
C CYS A 257 -3.47 10.24 9.89
N ALA A 258 -3.39 9.45 10.96
CA ALA A 258 -2.25 9.52 11.87
C ALA A 258 -1.07 8.75 11.29
N LEU A 259 0.14 9.26 11.49
CA LEU A 259 1.39 8.59 11.14
C LEU A 259 2.25 8.43 12.39
N ARG A 260 2.93 7.28 12.51
CA ARG A 260 3.90 7.02 13.58
C ARG A 260 5.08 6.26 13.02
N SER A 261 6.27 6.63 13.44
CA SER A 261 7.48 5.90 13.12
C SER A 261 7.61 4.65 13.98
N LEU A 262 8.01 3.55 13.34
CA LEU A 262 8.35 2.29 13.99
C LEU A 262 9.86 2.22 14.15
N TYR A 263 10.31 1.97 15.38
CA TYR A 263 11.72 1.76 15.72
C TYR A 263 11.91 0.36 16.29
N LEU A 264 13.03 -0.26 15.93
CA LEU A 264 13.51 -1.55 16.48
C LEU A 264 14.89 -1.32 17.06
N ASP A 265 15.05 -1.55 18.35
CA ASP A 265 16.33 -1.34 19.10
C ASP A 265 16.96 0.03 18.79
N GLY A 266 16.12 1.07 18.77
CA GLY A 266 16.53 2.45 18.51
C GLY A 266 16.80 2.79 17.04
N ARG A 267 16.62 1.86 16.11
CA ARG A 267 16.76 2.09 14.66
C ARG A 267 15.39 2.23 14.01
N ARG A 268 15.21 3.30 13.25
CA ARG A 268 13.97 3.48 12.49
C ARG A 268 13.80 2.37 11.45
N ALA A 269 12.66 1.69 11.50
CA ALA A 269 12.31 0.60 10.59
C ALA A 269 11.36 1.07 9.47
N GLY A 270 10.47 2.03 9.76
CA GLY A 270 9.50 2.55 8.80
C GLY A 270 8.42 3.39 9.46
N THR A 271 7.34 3.64 8.72
CA THR A 271 6.19 4.41 9.20
C THR A 271 4.91 3.58 9.10
N LEU A 272 4.16 3.53 10.18
CA LEU A 272 2.81 3.00 10.23
C LEU A 272 1.81 4.12 9.93
N ALA A 273 0.86 3.88 9.02
CA ALA A 273 -0.23 4.80 8.74
C ALA A 273 -1.54 4.27 9.31
N PHE A 274 -2.27 5.17 9.95
CA PHE A 274 -3.51 4.94 10.69
C PHE A 274 -4.63 5.77 10.07
N PRO A 275 -5.18 5.33 8.92
CA PRO A 275 -6.25 6.05 8.26
C PRO A 275 -7.51 6.05 9.11
N HIS A 276 -8.44 6.93 8.77
CA HIS A 276 -9.76 6.97 9.40
C HIS A 276 -10.49 5.62 9.24
N THR A 277 -11.03 5.09 10.34
CA THR A 277 -11.62 3.74 10.36
C THR A 277 -13.14 3.73 10.27
N SER A 278 -13.81 4.87 10.52
CA SER A 278 -15.27 4.93 10.52
C SER A 278 -15.78 6.31 10.13
N ARG A 279 -16.72 6.35 9.20
CA ARG A 279 -17.38 7.60 8.76
C ARG A 279 -18.27 8.24 9.82
N SER A 280 -18.56 7.55 10.91
CA SER A 280 -19.48 7.99 11.98
C SER A 280 -18.77 8.55 13.21
N GLY A 281 -17.46 8.75 13.18
CA GLY A 281 -16.71 9.16 14.37
C GLY A 281 -16.60 8.05 15.43
N ASN A 282 -16.72 6.80 15.03
CA ASN A 282 -16.68 5.66 15.93
C ASN A 282 -15.23 5.23 16.20
N TRP A 283 -14.81 5.34 17.44
CA TRP A 283 -13.51 4.91 17.95
C TRP A 283 -13.45 3.43 18.35
N GLU A 284 -14.55 2.70 18.22
CA GLU A 284 -14.61 1.26 18.53
C GLU A 284 -14.42 0.38 17.29
N HIS A 285 -14.29 0.98 16.10
CA HIS A 285 -14.04 0.25 14.86
C HIS A 285 -12.53 0.05 14.64
N PHE A 286 -12.04 -1.11 15.05
CA PHE A 286 -10.63 -1.48 14.97
C PHE A 286 -10.31 -2.24 13.69
N ILE A 287 -9.23 -1.83 13.03
CA ILE A 287 -8.64 -2.50 11.86
C ILE A 287 -7.12 -2.54 12.00
N TYR A 288 -6.43 -3.22 11.09
CA TYR A 288 -4.97 -3.18 11.03
C TYR A 288 -4.47 -2.00 10.20
N SER A 289 -3.38 -1.38 10.66
CA SER A 289 -2.67 -0.30 9.97
C SER A 289 -1.97 -0.78 8.70
N THR A 290 -1.32 0.15 7.98
CA THR A 290 -0.28 -0.26 7.03
C THR A 290 0.80 -1.04 7.77
N ALA A 291 1.46 -1.95 7.05
CA ALA A 291 2.52 -2.78 7.63
C ALA A 291 3.91 -2.28 7.22
N VAL A 292 4.89 -2.49 8.09
CA VAL A 292 6.32 -2.30 7.81
C VAL A 292 6.98 -3.68 7.78
N GLU A 293 7.74 -3.96 6.72
CA GLU A 293 8.51 -5.19 6.61
C GLU A 293 9.91 -5.00 7.18
N VAL A 294 10.30 -5.89 8.10
CA VAL A 294 11.56 -5.83 8.84
C VAL A 294 12.24 -7.19 8.90
N VAL A 295 13.56 -7.20 8.81
CA VAL A 295 14.35 -8.41 9.06
C VAL A 295 14.60 -8.51 10.57
N MET A 296 14.18 -9.62 11.17
CA MET A 296 14.35 -9.85 12.61
C MET A 296 15.19 -11.11 12.86
N THR A 297 15.99 -11.04 13.92
CA THR A 297 16.81 -12.16 14.42
C THR A 297 16.27 -12.66 15.76
N PRO A 298 16.51 -13.93 16.13
CA PRO A 298 16.06 -14.45 17.41
C PRO A 298 16.64 -13.67 18.59
N GLY A 299 15.82 -13.49 19.62
CA GLY A 299 16.17 -12.80 20.86
C GLY A 299 15.23 -11.65 21.20
N PRO A 300 15.52 -10.97 22.32
CA PRO A 300 14.73 -9.82 22.74
C PRO A 300 14.93 -8.65 21.79
N CYS A 301 13.84 -7.94 21.48
CA CYS A 301 13.83 -6.74 20.65
C CYS A 301 12.94 -5.69 21.33
N ARG A 302 13.46 -4.49 21.48
CA ARG A 302 12.69 -3.32 21.93
C ARG A 302 12.07 -2.66 20.70
N VAL A 303 10.75 -2.58 20.69
CA VAL A 303 9.99 -1.94 19.62
C VAL A 303 9.35 -0.67 20.16
N GLU A 304 9.41 0.40 19.38
CA GLU A 304 8.85 1.69 19.75
C GLU A 304 8.01 2.25 18.62
N VAL A 305 6.82 2.72 18.95
CA VAL A 305 5.94 3.48 18.04
C VAL A 305 5.97 4.93 18.51
N VAL A 306 6.49 5.81 17.68
CA VAL A 306 6.88 7.18 18.06
C VAL A 306 6.29 8.21 17.11
N TYR A 307 5.92 9.38 17.61
CA TYR A 307 5.71 10.55 16.78
C TYR A 307 7.03 11.33 16.63
N ASP A 308 7.51 11.47 15.43
CA ASP A 308 8.72 12.22 15.08
C ASP A 308 8.54 13.02 13.78
N SER A 309 9.60 13.60 13.25
CA SER A 309 9.54 14.39 12.00
C SER A 309 9.10 13.58 10.78
N PHE A 310 9.30 12.25 10.78
CA PHE A 310 8.83 11.34 9.72
C PHE A 310 7.34 11.05 9.84
N SER A 311 6.75 11.31 11.00
CA SER A 311 5.33 11.12 11.28
C SER A 311 4.47 12.35 10.99
N GLU A 312 5.08 13.48 10.60
CA GLU A 312 4.35 14.68 10.23
C GLU A 312 3.53 14.44 8.95
N ASN A 313 2.21 14.59 9.03
CA ASN A 313 1.31 14.46 7.89
C ASN A 313 1.15 15.78 7.13
N MET A 314 0.41 15.80 6.02
CA MET A 314 0.18 16.98 5.17
C MET A 314 -0.49 18.13 5.92
N ASN A 315 -1.34 17.84 6.91
CA ASN A 315 -1.97 18.84 7.78
C ASN A 315 -1.03 19.38 8.90
N ARG A 316 0.18 18.84 9.02
CA ARG A 316 1.18 19.19 10.03
C ARG A 316 0.69 19.04 11.49
N LEU A 317 -0.24 18.14 11.72
CA LEU A 317 -0.80 17.84 13.02
C LEU A 317 -0.42 16.43 13.48
N VAL A 318 -0.36 16.25 14.79
CA VAL A 318 -0.29 14.92 15.42
C VAL A 318 -1.67 14.31 15.41
N ASN A 319 -2.14 13.78 14.33
CA ASN A 319 -3.48 13.21 14.26
C ASN A 319 -3.67 12.09 15.30
N ASP A 320 -4.90 11.97 15.79
CA ASP A 320 -5.25 11.07 16.88
C ASP A 320 -5.47 9.64 16.38
N MET A 321 -5.14 8.68 17.21
CA MET A 321 -5.49 7.27 17.04
C MET A 321 -5.45 6.54 18.38
N VAL A 322 -6.12 5.41 18.46
CA VAL A 322 -6.05 4.49 19.59
C VAL A 322 -5.51 3.15 19.10
N ILE A 323 -4.61 2.55 19.86
CA ILE A 323 -3.94 1.29 19.51
C ILE A 323 -4.18 0.25 20.62
N LYS A 324 -4.48 -0.99 20.23
CA LYS A 324 -4.60 -2.13 21.15
C LYS A 324 -3.32 -2.94 21.27
N HIS A 325 -2.76 -3.33 20.14
CA HIS A 325 -1.55 -4.15 20.09
C HIS A 325 -0.81 -3.97 18.77
N LEU A 326 0.45 -4.36 18.75
CA LEU A 326 1.19 -4.63 17.52
C LEU A 326 1.07 -6.11 17.17
N ARG A 327 1.00 -6.39 15.86
CA ARG A 327 1.05 -7.74 15.33
C ARG A 327 2.33 -7.91 14.51
N PHE A 328 3.02 -9.01 14.76
CA PHE A 328 4.20 -9.43 14.04
C PHE A 328 3.83 -10.69 13.24
N THR A 329 3.86 -10.60 11.94
CA THR A 329 3.57 -11.73 11.05
C THR A 329 4.82 -12.11 10.29
N ARG A 330 5.37 -13.29 10.56
CA ARG A 330 6.51 -13.79 9.80
C ARG A 330 6.08 -14.17 8.39
N ILE A 331 6.74 -13.61 7.37
CA ILE A 331 6.42 -13.83 5.95
C ILE A 331 7.48 -14.61 5.19
N SER A 332 8.68 -14.78 5.76
CA SER A 332 9.73 -15.65 5.20
C SER A 332 10.70 -16.18 6.27
#